data_fc937bdff27da9a5c4c6ef4b18bbc6d7
#
_entry.id   fc937bdff27da9a5c4c6ef4b18bbc6d7
#
_cell.length_a   1.000
_cell.length_b   1.000
_cell.length_c   1.000
_cell.angle_alpha   90.00
_cell.angle_beta   90.00
_cell.angle_gamma   90.00
#
_symmetry.space_group_name_H-M   'P 1'
#
loop_
_entity.id
_entity.type
_entity.pdbx_description
1 polymer ?
#
loop_
_entity_poly.entity_id
_entity_poly.type
_entity_poly.pdbx_seq_one_letter_code
_entity_poly.pdbx_strand_id
1 'polypeptide(L)'
;MADAIPPVWEASGEYLYFLASTDVGLGTGWLDMSSFDHPVTRALYLAILKEDGVSPFMPKSDEEPESDMASGTAASGTAASGTTASGTAESGSSDAPVVTIDFEGINTRIVDAPGLPLRNYTGLRDAPEGHVFVSEVIPNEGAVLYKYSLDDADDETFIEGFQAVQISHDRKQMLYRQGPNWSV
;
A
#
# COMPACT_ATOMS: atom_id res chain seq x y z
N MET A 1 -2.52 -15.43 8.39
CA MET A 1 -1.61 -14.27 8.43
C MET A 1 -1.45 -13.83 9.85
N ALA A 2 -0.27 -13.49 10.26
CA ALA A 2 0.05 -13.00 11.58
C ALA A 2 0.99 -11.81 11.44
N ASP A 3 1.19 -11.04 12.53
CA ASP A 3 2.13 -9.93 12.58
C ASP A 3 1.92 -8.89 11.45
N ALA A 4 0.66 -8.51 11.25
CA ALA A 4 0.31 -7.48 10.27
C ALA A 4 0.72 -6.10 10.78
N ILE A 5 1.40 -5.31 9.95
CA ILE A 5 1.76 -3.93 10.23
C ILE A 5 0.70 -2.96 9.67
N PRO A 6 0.61 -1.72 10.22
CA PRO A 6 -0.40 -0.75 9.78
C PRO A 6 -0.51 -0.63 8.26
N PRO A 7 -1.74 -0.66 7.73
CA PRO A 7 -1.97 -0.58 6.31
C PRO A 7 -1.77 0.83 5.77
N VAL A 8 -1.57 0.93 4.46
CA VAL A 8 -1.47 2.18 3.71
C VAL A 8 -2.43 2.15 2.52
N TRP A 9 -3.17 3.23 2.32
CA TRP A 9 -4.06 3.39 1.18
C TRP A 9 -3.29 3.66 -0.09
N GLU A 10 -3.61 2.92 -1.14
CA GLU A 10 -3.17 3.27 -2.48
C GLU A 10 -3.82 4.61 -2.92
N ALA A 11 -3.14 5.38 -3.77
CA ALA A 11 -3.53 6.73 -4.10
C ALA A 11 -4.87 6.85 -4.84
N SER A 12 -5.24 5.87 -5.66
CA SER A 12 -6.53 5.81 -6.34
C SER A 12 -7.70 5.50 -5.38
N GLY A 13 -7.40 4.90 -4.21
CA GLY A 13 -8.42 4.42 -3.28
C GLY A 13 -9.06 3.08 -3.67
N GLU A 14 -8.49 2.36 -4.63
CA GLU A 14 -8.98 1.05 -5.06
C GLU A 14 -8.37 -0.10 -4.24
N TYR A 15 -7.18 0.12 -3.69
CA TYR A 15 -6.39 -0.88 -3.00
C TYR A 15 -5.96 -0.44 -1.61
N LEU A 16 -5.73 -1.41 -0.76
CA LEU A 16 -5.12 -1.23 0.56
C LEU A 16 -3.90 -2.15 0.68
N TYR A 17 -2.72 -1.55 0.87
CA TYR A 17 -1.49 -2.29 1.12
C TYR A 17 -1.34 -2.63 2.59
N PHE A 18 -0.82 -3.81 2.89
CA PHE A 18 -0.36 -4.17 4.22
C PHE A 18 0.76 -5.21 4.15
N LEU A 19 1.60 -5.22 5.18
CA LEU A 19 2.62 -6.25 5.35
C LEU A 19 2.14 -7.27 6.37
N ALA A 20 2.34 -8.54 6.09
CA ALA A 20 2.03 -9.60 7.03
C ALA A 20 3.00 -10.78 6.89
N SER A 21 3.18 -11.52 7.98
CA SER A 21 3.87 -12.79 7.97
C SER A 21 2.89 -13.94 7.77
N THR A 22 3.24 -14.88 6.93
CA THR A 22 2.53 -16.16 6.80
C THR A 22 3.28 -17.30 7.46
N ASP A 23 4.48 -17.04 7.93
CA ASP A 23 5.37 -18.03 8.53
C ASP A 23 5.29 -17.97 10.08
N VAL A 24 5.91 -16.99 10.71
CA VAL A 24 5.90 -16.83 12.18
C VAL A 24 5.40 -15.46 12.56
N GLY A 25 4.37 -15.41 13.40
CA GLY A 25 3.67 -14.20 13.77
C GLY A 25 4.02 -13.65 15.15
N LEU A 26 5.26 -13.62 15.59
CA LEU A 26 5.62 -13.24 16.94
C LEU A 26 6.61 -12.08 17.04
N GLY A 27 6.68 -11.22 16.02
CA GLY A 27 7.50 -10.01 16.07
C GLY A 27 6.89 -8.87 16.89
N THR A 28 5.59 -8.89 17.14
CA THR A 28 4.86 -7.80 17.82
C THR A 28 4.45 -8.11 19.26
N GLY A 29 4.70 -9.33 19.74
CA GLY A 29 4.43 -9.73 21.12
C GLY A 29 5.60 -9.43 22.06
N TRP A 30 5.36 -9.52 23.36
CA TRP A 30 6.39 -9.49 24.38
C TRP A 30 7.29 -10.76 24.37
N LEU A 31 6.92 -11.75 23.56
CA LEU A 31 7.73 -12.94 23.30
C LEU A 31 8.54 -12.69 22.01
N ASP A 32 9.78 -12.29 22.18
CA ASP A 32 10.72 -12.18 21.09
C ASP A 32 11.23 -13.58 20.69
N MET A 33 10.87 -14.01 19.47
CA MET A 33 11.30 -15.30 18.92
C MET A 33 12.64 -15.21 18.19
N SER A 34 13.27 -14.04 18.14
CA SER A 34 14.57 -13.87 17.50
C SER A 34 15.66 -14.73 18.17
N SER A 35 15.51 -15.03 19.46
CA SER A 35 16.40 -15.93 20.21
C SER A 35 16.36 -17.38 19.74
N PHE A 36 15.37 -17.76 18.95
CA PHE A 36 15.26 -19.09 18.33
C PHE A 36 15.83 -19.15 16.92
N ASP A 37 16.59 -18.14 16.52
CA ASP A 37 17.20 -18.04 15.21
C ASP A 37 16.16 -18.12 14.05
N HIS A 38 14.99 -17.56 14.29
CA HIS A 38 13.90 -17.55 13.34
C HIS A 38 13.43 -16.09 13.11
N PRO A 39 14.07 -15.37 12.19
CA PRO A 39 13.71 -13.98 11.91
C PRO A 39 12.30 -13.91 11.32
N VAL A 40 11.52 -12.93 11.76
CA VAL A 40 10.20 -12.67 11.19
C VAL A 40 10.39 -12.05 9.81
N THR A 41 9.81 -12.69 8.80
CA THR A 41 9.75 -12.17 7.44
C THR A 41 8.31 -11.80 7.08
N ARG A 42 8.15 -10.75 6.28
CA ARG A 42 6.85 -10.26 5.83
C ARG A 42 6.81 -10.15 4.32
N ALA A 43 5.65 -10.46 3.76
CA ALA A 43 5.32 -10.17 2.37
C ALA A 43 4.42 -8.93 2.31
N LEU A 44 4.43 -8.26 1.18
CA LEU A 44 3.49 -7.22 0.83
C LEU A 44 2.22 -7.85 0.28
N TYR A 45 1.08 -7.47 0.83
CA TYR A 45 -0.24 -7.87 0.38
C TYR A 45 -1.05 -6.67 -0.06
N LEU A 46 -1.93 -6.93 -0.99
CA LEU A 46 -2.87 -5.99 -1.56
C LEU A 46 -4.30 -6.49 -1.32
N ALA A 47 -5.13 -5.71 -0.66
CA ALA A 47 -6.57 -5.96 -0.60
C ALA A 47 -7.28 -5.13 -1.67
N ILE A 48 -8.00 -5.79 -2.57
CA ILE A 48 -8.85 -5.17 -3.58
C ILE A 48 -10.17 -4.81 -2.88
N LEU A 49 -10.52 -3.54 -2.86
CA LEU A 49 -11.60 -3.04 -1.99
C LEU A 49 -12.98 -3.28 -2.56
N LYS A 50 -13.16 -3.18 -3.87
CA LYS A 50 -14.44 -3.42 -4.53
C LYS A 50 -14.61 -4.88 -4.91
N GLU A 51 -15.85 -5.36 -4.93
CA GLU A 51 -16.19 -6.74 -5.34
C GLU A 51 -15.87 -6.99 -6.81
N ASP A 52 -16.10 -5.99 -7.66
CA ASP A 52 -15.81 -6.01 -9.10
C ASP A 52 -14.41 -5.50 -9.45
N GLY A 53 -13.59 -5.22 -8.43
CA GLY A 53 -12.22 -4.73 -8.60
C GLY A 53 -11.31 -5.77 -9.25
N VAL A 54 -10.45 -5.30 -10.16
CA VAL A 54 -9.51 -6.16 -10.89
C VAL A 54 -8.17 -6.21 -10.17
N SER A 55 -7.56 -7.39 -10.12
CA SER A 55 -6.19 -7.51 -9.62
C SER A 55 -5.21 -6.84 -10.58
N PRO A 56 -4.31 -5.96 -10.10
CA PRO A 56 -3.30 -5.34 -10.96
C PRO A 56 -2.27 -6.34 -11.48
N PHE A 57 -2.20 -7.53 -10.87
CA PHE A 57 -1.25 -8.59 -11.23
C PHE A 57 -1.82 -9.65 -12.18
N MET A 58 -2.97 -9.38 -12.78
CA MET A 58 -3.50 -10.30 -13.81
C MET A 58 -2.59 -10.27 -15.03
N PRO A 59 -2.29 -11.44 -15.63
CA PRO A 59 -1.55 -11.49 -16.87
C PRO A 59 -2.24 -10.64 -17.95
N LYS A 60 -1.52 -9.68 -18.49
CA LYS A 60 -1.99 -8.90 -19.66
C LYS A 60 -1.89 -9.81 -20.89
N SER A 61 -2.97 -9.92 -21.67
CA SER A 61 -2.94 -10.66 -22.94
C SER A 61 -2.20 -9.82 -23.99
N ASP A 62 -1.24 -10.41 -24.68
CA ASP A 62 -0.52 -9.75 -25.78
C ASP A 62 -1.44 -9.41 -26.97
N GLU A 63 -2.67 -9.91 -26.99
CA GLU A 63 -3.66 -9.70 -28.05
C GLU A 63 -4.64 -8.57 -27.76
N GLU A 64 -4.66 -8.01 -26.55
CA GLU A 64 -5.51 -6.88 -26.20
C GLU A 64 -4.78 -5.56 -26.45
N PRO A 65 -5.31 -4.66 -27.31
CA PRO A 65 -4.74 -3.34 -27.47
C PRO A 65 -4.89 -2.54 -26.15
N GLU A 66 -3.83 -1.85 -25.74
CA GLU A 66 -3.70 -1.10 -24.46
C GLU A 66 -4.73 0.03 -24.23
N SER A 67 -5.86 0.07 -24.95
CA SER A 67 -6.68 1.28 -25.02
C SER A 67 -8.07 1.23 -24.39
N ASP A 68 -8.56 0.14 -23.78
CA ASP A 68 -9.99 0.10 -23.43
C ASP A 68 -10.37 -0.20 -21.96
N MET A 69 -9.43 -0.18 -21.01
CA MET A 69 -9.79 -0.38 -19.57
C MET A 69 -10.01 0.93 -18.77
N ALA A 70 -9.90 2.09 -19.41
CA ALA A 70 -10.08 3.40 -18.74
C ALA A 70 -11.43 4.09 -19.03
N SER A 71 -12.48 3.35 -19.40
CA SER A 71 -13.80 3.96 -19.62
C SER A 71 -14.94 3.05 -19.17
N GLY A 72 -15.09 2.85 -17.88
CA GLY A 72 -16.31 2.35 -17.26
C GLY A 72 -17.42 3.42 -17.40
N THR A 73 -18.29 3.25 -18.37
CA THR A 73 -19.46 4.06 -18.67
C THR A 73 -20.34 4.26 -17.43
N ALA A 74 -20.51 5.50 -17.01
CA ALA A 74 -21.50 5.90 -16.01
C ALA A 74 -22.92 5.55 -16.49
N ALA A 75 -23.50 4.48 -15.94
CA ALA A 75 -24.92 4.20 -16.07
C ALA A 75 -25.69 5.05 -15.04
N SER A 76 -26.50 5.94 -15.56
CA SER A 76 -27.52 6.74 -14.88
C SER A 76 -28.48 5.84 -14.10
N GLY A 77 -28.47 5.92 -12.78
CA GLY A 77 -29.39 5.26 -11.85
C GLY A 77 -29.98 6.24 -10.86
N THR A 78 -31.25 6.43 -10.97
CA THR A 78 -32.28 7.25 -10.34
C THR A 78 -32.10 7.51 -8.83
N ALA A 79 -32.26 8.78 -8.44
CA ALA A 79 -32.30 9.28 -7.10
C ALA A 79 -33.40 8.65 -6.23
N ALA A 80 -33.04 8.24 -5.01
CA ALA A 80 -33.97 8.08 -3.90
C ALA A 80 -33.56 9.02 -2.75
N SER A 81 -34.51 9.88 -2.43
CA SER A 81 -34.49 10.92 -1.39
C SER A 81 -34.42 10.33 0.02
N GLY A 82 -33.60 10.89 0.89
CA GLY A 82 -33.62 10.55 2.33
C GLY A 82 -32.71 11.41 3.20
N THR A 83 -33.28 12.52 3.70
CA THR A 83 -33.08 13.15 5.02
C THR A 83 -31.74 13.80 5.38
N THR A 84 -31.82 15.11 5.46
CA THR A 84 -30.89 16.11 6.00
C THR A 84 -30.39 15.84 7.42
N ALA A 85 -29.09 15.92 7.60
CA ALA A 85 -28.49 16.35 8.86
C ALA A 85 -27.47 17.47 8.54
N SER A 86 -27.83 18.69 8.99
CA SER A 86 -27.04 19.90 8.85
C SER A 86 -25.80 19.81 9.75
N GLY A 87 -24.64 19.81 9.15
CA GLY A 87 -23.36 20.00 9.82
C GLY A 87 -22.48 20.84 8.90
N THR A 88 -22.32 22.11 9.27
CA THR A 88 -21.45 23.06 8.59
C THR A 88 -19.99 22.61 8.73
N ALA A 89 -19.41 22.10 7.67
CA ALA A 89 -17.97 21.90 7.54
C ALA A 89 -17.50 22.70 6.32
N GLU A 90 -16.50 23.53 6.55
CA GLU A 90 -15.88 24.37 5.54
C GLU A 90 -15.34 23.54 4.39
N SER A 91 -15.69 23.95 3.18
CA SER A 91 -15.26 23.33 1.94
C SER A 91 -13.80 23.65 1.62
N GLY A 92 -12.90 22.82 2.10
CA GLY A 92 -11.65 22.60 1.37
C GLY A 92 -11.96 21.55 0.31
N SER A 93 -11.91 21.90 -0.97
CA SER A 93 -11.99 20.90 -2.03
C SER A 93 -10.72 20.06 -2.02
N SER A 94 -10.69 19.03 -1.20
CA SER A 94 -9.70 17.98 -1.33
C SER A 94 -10.21 17.06 -2.43
N ASP A 95 -9.46 16.95 -3.50
CA ASP A 95 -9.63 16.02 -4.60
C ASP A 95 -9.26 14.58 -4.14
N ALA A 96 -9.74 14.23 -2.95
CA ALA A 96 -9.49 12.93 -2.37
C ALA A 96 -10.37 11.90 -3.06
N PRO A 97 -9.82 10.74 -3.46
CA PRO A 97 -10.59 9.70 -4.10
C PRO A 97 -11.70 9.19 -3.17
N VAL A 98 -12.86 8.91 -3.73
CA VAL A 98 -13.96 8.29 -2.99
C VAL A 98 -13.68 6.81 -2.84
N VAL A 99 -13.34 6.39 -1.64
CA VAL A 99 -13.08 4.98 -1.33
C VAL A 99 -14.40 4.25 -1.09
N THR A 100 -14.61 3.17 -1.81
CA THR A 100 -15.74 2.23 -1.61
C THR A 100 -15.19 0.88 -1.20
N ILE A 101 -15.76 0.28 -0.13
CA ILE A 101 -15.30 -1.01 0.39
C ILE A 101 -16.47 -1.99 0.44
N ASP A 102 -16.35 -3.09 -0.29
CA ASP A 102 -17.28 -4.20 -0.23
C ASP A 102 -16.72 -5.25 0.74
N PHE A 103 -17.33 -5.34 1.93
CA PHE A 103 -16.81 -6.21 2.99
C PHE A 103 -17.10 -7.69 2.74
N GLU A 104 -18.16 -8.01 2.01
CA GLU A 104 -18.50 -9.39 1.69
C GLU A 104 -17.41 -9.99 0.78
N GLY A 105 -16.86 -11.12 1.18
CA GLY A 105 -15.82 -11.80 0.41
C GLY A 105 -14.46 -11.09 0.33
N ILE A 106 -14.20 -10.02 1.10
CA ILE A 106 -12.93 -9.28 1.04
C ILE A 106 -11.70 -10.16 1.31
N ASN A 107 -11.84 -11.19 2.12
CA ASN A 107 -10.77 -12.15 2.41
C ASN A 107 -10.34 -12.98 1.19
N THR A 108 -11.16 -13.09 0.16
CA THR A 108 -10.82 -13.76 -1.11
C THR A 108 -10.19 -12.81 -2.13
N ARG A 109 -10.21 -11.52 -1.85
CA ARG A 109 -9.63 -10.46 -2.68
C ARG A 109 -8.31 -9.92 -2.14
N ILE A 110 -7.64 -10.69 -1.30
CA ILE A 110 -6.30 -10.40 -0.83
C ILE A 110 -5.32 -11.17 -1.70
N VAL A 111 -4.42 -10.44 -2.34
CA VAL A 111 -3.37 -10.99 -3.20
C VAL A 111 -2.00 -10.61 -2.67
N ASP A 112 -1.01 -11.47 -2.85
CA ASP A 112 0.38 -11.13 -2.59
C ASP A 112 0.95 -10.29 -3.73
N ALA A 113 1.80 -9.34 -3.40
CA ALA A 113 2.50 -8.52 -4.37
C ALA A 113 3.73 -9.30 -4.88
N PRO A 114 3.75 -9.70 -6.16
CA PRO A 114 4.90 -10.41 -6.73
C PRO A 114 6.12 -9.49 -6.85
N GLY A 115 7.29 -10.07 -7.06
CA GLY A 115 8.54 -9.33 -7.26
C GLY A 115 9.23 -8.86 -5.98
N LEU A 116 8.49 -8.57 -4.92
CA LEU A 116 9.07 -8.15 -3.65
C LEU A 116 9.53 -9.37 -2.82
N PRO A 117 10.83 -9.55 -2.54
CA PRO A 117 11.33 -10.69 -1.76
C PRO A 117 10.81 -10.68 -0.32
N LEU A 118 10.72 -11.86 0.30
CA LEU A 118 10.41 -11.99 1.72
C LEU A 118 11.57 -11.48 2.57
N ARG A 119 11.34 -10.40 3.32
CA ARG A 119 12.35 -9.77 4.20
C ARG A 119 11.69 -9.28 5.49
N ASN A 120 12.52 -8.82 6.44
CA ASN A 120 12.00 -8.20 7.66
C ASN A 120 11.62 -6.73 7.41
N TYR A 121 10.55 -6.54 6.64
CA TYR A 121 10.01 -5.21 6.42
C TYR A 121 9.41 -4.63 7.70
N THR A 122 9.69 -3.35 7.94
CA THR A 122 9.35 -2.66 9.19
C THR A 122 8.23 -1.63 9.04
N GLY A 123 7.86 -1.28 7.81
CA GLY A 123 6.76 -0.34 7.60
C GLY A 123 6.44 -0.07 6.14
N LEU A 124 5.26 0.49 5.95
CA LEU A 124 4.77 1.02 4.67
C LEU A 124 4.61 2.53 4.75
N ARG A 125 4.71 3.20 3.60
CA ARG A 125 4.43 4.62 3.47
C ARG A 125 3.72 4.91 2.16
N ASP A 126 2.98 6.01 2.17
CA ASP A 126 2.30 6.54 1.01
C ASP A 126 3.29 6.77 -0.15
N ALA A 127 2.79 6.59 -1.36
CA ALA A 127 3.54 6.86 -2.59
C ALA A 127 2.58 7.46 -3.63
N PRO A 128 3.08 7.96 -4.76
CA PRO A 128 2.24 8.28 -5.91
C PRO A 128 1.38 7.08 -6.35
N GLU A 129 0.35 7.35 -7.13
CA GLU A 129 -0.54 6.33 -7.68
C GLU A 129 0.23 5.17 -8.32
N GLY A 130 -0.25 3.95 -8.12
CA GLY A 130 0.39 2.72 -8.60
C GLY A 130 1.65 2.31 -7.83
N HIS A 131 2.02 3.00 -6.74
CA HIS A 131 3.23 2.69 -6.00
C HIS A 131 2.99 2.62 -4.49
N VAL A 132 3.95 2.00 -3.78
CA VAL A 132 4.04 2.05 -2.32
C VAL A 132 5.51 2.01 -1.89
N PHE A 133 5.84 2.74 -0.82
CA PHE A 133 7.16 2.65 -0.23
C PHE A 133 7.18 1.61 0.90
N VAL A 134 8.17 0.73 0.82
CA VAL A 134 8.40 -0.34 1.80
C VAL A 134 9.73 -0.11 2.49
N SER A 135 9.77 -0.13 3.82
CA SER A 135 10.99 0.07 4.59
C SER A 135 11.47 -1.22 5.23
N GLU A 136 12.78 -1.42 5.21
CA GLU A 136 13.49 -2.48 5.88
C GLU A 136 14.60 -1.89 6.75
N VAL A 137 14.94 -2.53 7.87
CA VAL A 137 16.13 -2.19 8.66
C VAL A 137 17.10 -3.36 8.57
N ILE A 138 18.23 -3.13 7.89
CA ILE A 138 19.28 -4.13 7.72
C ILE A 138 20.31 -3.95 8.84
N PRO A 139 20.59 -4.99 9.64
CA PRO A 139 21.58 -4.92 10.70
C PRO A 139 22.95 -4.44 10.17
N ASN A 140 23.52 -3.42 10.80
CA ASN A 140 24.79 -2.77 10.46
C ASN A 140 24.81 -1.94 9.14
N GLU A 141 23.78 -1.97 8.33
CA GLU A 141 23.68 -1.17 7.10
C GLU A 141 22.71 0.02 7.26
N GLY A 142 21.72 -0.11 8.13
CA GLY A 142 20.74 0.92 8.40
C GLY A 142 19.39 0.66 7.74
N ALA A 143 18.57 1.69 7.63
CA ALA A 143 17.26 1.59 7.02
C ALA A 143 17.35 1.79 5.50
N VAL A 144 16.64 0.93 4.76
CA VAL A 144 16.50 1.01 3.31
C VAL A 144 15.03 1.21 2.97
N LEU A 145 14.75 2.10 2.05
CA LEU A 145 13.43 2.36 1.50
C LEU A 145 13.40 1.84 0.07
N TYR A 146 12.50 0.94 -0.19
CA TYR A 146 12.19 0.42 -1.52
C TYR A 146 10.94 1.10 -2.05
N LYS A 147 10.89 1.37 -3.34
CA LYS A 147 9.69 1.80 -4.04
C LYS A 147 9.19 0.61 -4.86
N TYR A 148 8.02 0.12 -4.53
CA TYR A 148 7.36 -0.95 -5.25
C TYR A 148 6.39 -0.36 -6.28
N SER A 149 6.40 -0.88 -7.50
CA SER A 149 5.51 -0.52 -8.60
C SER A 149 4.48 -1.62 -8.83
N LEU A 150 3.18 -1.25 -8.91
CA LEU A 150 2.12 -2.20 -9.27
C LEU A 150 2.19 -2.63 -10.73
N ASP A 151 2.56 -1.71 -11.62
CA ASP A 151 2.58 -1.98 -13.06
C ASP A 151 3.71 -2.93 -13.47
N ASP A 152 4.88 -2.74 -12.85
CA ASP A 152 6.06 -3.56 -13.12
C ASP A 152 6.10 -4.82 -12.26
N ALA A 153 5.31 -4.85 -11.18
CA ALA A 153 5.30 -5.89 -10.16
C ALA A 153 6.71 -6.17 -9.61
N ASP A 154 7.48 -5.11 -9.36
CA ASP A 154 8.88 -5.17 -8.94
C ASP A 154 9.22 -4.01 -8.00
N ASP A 155 10.33 -4.15 -7.27
CA ASP A 155 10.84 -3.14 -6.35
C ASP A 155 12.18 -2.55 -6.83
N GLU A 156 12.37 -1.27 -6.55
CA GLU A 156 13.64 -0.58 -6.71
C GLU A 156 14.12 0.01 -5.38
N THR A 157 15.43 -0.03 -5.13
CA THR A 157 16.02 0.67 -3.99
C THR A 157 15.93 2.17 -4.22
N PHE A 158 15.21 2.87 -3.34
CA PHE A 158 14.95 4.30 -3.48
C PHE A 158 15.88 5.16 -2.60
N ILE A 159 16.03 4.82 -1.32
CA ILE A 159 16.92 5.53 -0.39
C ILE A 159 17.54 4.51 0.57
N GLU A 160 18.86 4.63 0.78
CA GLU A 160 19.62 3.84 1.75
C GLU A 160 20.11 4.71 2.91
N GLY A 161 20.20 4.14 4.09
CA GLY A 161 20.77 4.80 5.28
C GLY A 161 19.94 5.97 5.80
N PHE A 162 18.64 6.01 5.54
CA PHE A 162 17.77 7.04 6.07
C PHE A 162 17.45 6.81 7.57
N GLN A 163 17.16 7.89 8.29
CA GLN A 163 16.75 7.87 9.69
C GLN A 163 15.32 8.36 9.89
N ALA A 164 14.85 9.20 9.00
CA ALA A 164 13.49 9.71 8.98
C ALA A 164 13.04 9.95 7.54
N VAL A 165 11.77 9.68 7.28
CA VAL A 165 11.12 9.95 5.98
C VAL A 165 9.72 10.47 6.26
N GLN A 166 9.35 11.54 5.56
CA GLN A 166 8.00 12.09 5.56
C GLN A 166 7.59 12.45 4.15
N ILE A 167 6.39 12.04 3.77
CA ILE A 167 5.85 12.30 2.43
C ILE A 167 4.82 13.42 2.56
N SER A 168 4.80 14.32 1.58
CA SER A 168 3.81 15.40 1.51
C SER A 168 2.41 14.82 1.29
N HIS A 169 1.40 15.56 1.71
CA HIS A 169 0.00 15.15 1.56
C HIS A 169 -0.40 14.89 0.09
N ASP A 170 0.18 15.63 -0.83
CA ASP A 170 -0.03 15.47 -2.27
C ASP A 170 0.85 14.36 -2.90
N ARG A 171 1.64 13.65 -2.08
CA ARG A 171 2.56 12.56 -2.47
C ARG A 171 3.61 12.92 -3.52
N LYS A 172 3.85 14.24 -3.74
CA LYS A 172 4.78 14.71 -4.77
C LYS A 172 6.17 15.03 -4.24
N GLN A 173 6.30 15.18 -2.92
CA GLN A 173 7.57 15.51 -2.28
C GLN A 173 7.83 14.58 -1.11
N MET A 174 9.09 14.29 -0.89
CA MET A 174 9.55 13.48 0.23
C MET A 174 10.66 14.22 0.97
N LEU A 175 10.43 14.49 2.25
CA LEU A 175 11.47 14.97 3.16
C LEU A 175 12.14 13.76 3.81
N TYR A 176 13.45 13.64 3.70
CA TYR A 176 14.19 12.56 4.36
C TYR A 176 15.46 13.05 5.03
N ARG A 177 15.93 12.29 6.00
CA ARG A 177 17.16 12.57 6.75
C ARG A 177 18.15 11.44 6.62
N GLN A 178 19.38 11.79 6.23
CA GLN A 178 20.56 10.92 6.24
C GLN A 178 21.66 11.58 7.09
N GLY A 179 22.01 10.93 8.20
CA GLY A 179 22.94 11.53 9.17
C GLY A 179 22.45 12.89 9.70
N PRO A 180 23.25 13.96 9.62
CA PRO A 180 22.83 15.30 10.04
C PRO A 180 22.02 16.07 8.97
N ASN A 181 21.96 15.58 7.75
CA ASN A 181 21.43 16.33 6.62
C ASN A 181 19.95 15.98 6.36
N TRP A 182 19.17 17.02 6.05
CA TRP A 182 17.82 16.91 5.53
C TRP A 182 17.81 17.23 4.05
N SER A 183 17.02 16.47 3.28
CA SER A 183 16.87 16.64 1.83
C SER A 183 15.40 16.48 1.43
N VAL A 184 15.02 17.09 0.33
CA VAL A 184 13.69 17.00 -0.31
C VAL A 184 13.87 16.47 -1.71
#